data_c6cb3d403753b48ea79a6309742d9515
#
_entry.id   c6cb3d403753b48ea79a6309742d9515
#
_cell.length_a   1.000
_cell.length_b   1.000
_cell.length_c   1.000
_cell.angle_alpha   90.00
_cell.angle_beta   90.00
_cell.angle_gamma   90.00
#
_symmetry.space_group_name_H-M   'P 1'
#
loop_
_entity.id
_entity.type
_entity.pdbx_description
1 polymer ?
#
loop_
_entity_poly.entity_id
_entity_poly.type
_entity_poly.pdbx_seq_one_letter_code
_entity_poly.pdbx_strand_id
1 'polypeptide(L)'
;MKNIVLKLVMICLCCGCYAVFVAWENGGFSQLHDFQAIESNGMSAYLHQTSSAVMQAEKNELSILQNNQNSLASCVGIESLCEHAKPGIWVEHAKFLQHKDTGKLLVLSLDYLENNDTAKTLHNRYTASLLPQADRTETWHYAWRTFLRSVTFLLLFNLLSMIFALFEKKTTAA
;
A
#
# COMPACT_ATOMS: atom_id res chain seq x y z
N MET A 1 -16.09 -29.21 -19.23
CA MET A 1 -15.00 -29.11 -18.20
C MET A 1 -13.80 -28.36 -18.74
N LYS A 2 -13.20 -28.68 -19.91
CA LYS A 2 -12.01 -28.05 -20.46
C LYS A 2 -12.07 -26.51 -20.54
N ASN A 3 -13.20 -25.94 -20.94
CA ASN A 3 -13.40 -24.49 -21.06
C ASN A 3 -13.48 -23.77 -19.69
N ILE A 4 -13.95 -24.45 -18.64
CA ILE A 4 -14.03 -23.86 -17.29
C ILE A 4 -12.62 -23.78 -16.69
N VAL A 5 -11.84 -24.85 -16.82
CA VAL A 5 -10.46 -24.88 -16.34
C VAL A 5 -9.63 -23.80 -17.05
N LEU A 6 -9.78 -23.66 -18.38
CA LEU A 6 -9.07 -22.62 -19.14
C LEU A 6 -9.43 -21.21 -18.65
N LYS A 7 -10.73 -20.94 -18.40
CA LYS A 7 -11.18 -19.64 -17.86
C LYS A 7 -10.57 -19.36 -16.48
N LEU A 8 -10.55 -20.34 -15.58
CA LEU A 8 -9.95 -20.20 -14.25
C LEU A 8 -8.46 -19.89 -14.33
N VAL A 9 -7.73 -20.61 -15.19
CA VAL A 9 -6.31 -20.37 -15.42
C VAL A 9 -6.05 -18.95 -15.93
N MET A 10 -6.85 -18.48 -16.90
CA MET A 10 -6.74 -17.11 -17.42
C MET A 10 -7.04 -16.05 -16.37
N ILE A 11 -8.05 -16.24 -15.53
CA ILE A 11 -8.34 -15.33 -14.40
C ILE A 11 -7.15 -15.25 -13.46
N CYS A 12 -6.60 -16.39 -13.04
CA CYS A 12 -5.44 -16.41 -12.13
C CYS A 12 -4.21 -15.75 -12.75
N LEU A 13 -3.95 -15.96 -14.04
CA LEU A 13 -2.84 -15.32 -14.75
C LEU A 13 -3.01 -13.80 -14.81
N CYS A 14 -4.18 -13.30 -15.21
CA CYS A 14 -4.44 -11.85 -15.26
C CYS A 14 -4.33 -11.20 -13.88
N CYS A 15 -4.93 -11.81 -12.85
CA CYS A 15 -4.83 -11.30 -11.48
C CYS A 15 -3.39 -11.35 -10.95
N GLY A 16 -2.63 -12.40 -11.30
CA GLY A 16 -1.22 -12.54 -10.94
C GLY A 16 -0.36 -11.45 -11.59
N CYS A 17 -0.52 -11.19 -12.88
CA CYS A 17 0.17 -10.10 -13.58
C CYS A 17 -0.18 -8.75 -12.96
N TYR A 18 -1.44 -8.50 -12.62
CA TYR A 18 -1.85 -7.27 -11.97
C TYR A 18 -1.21 -7.12 -10.58
N ALA A 19 -1.17 -8.17 -9.77
CA ALA A 19 -0.54 -8.13 -8.46
C ALA A 19 0.98 -7.86 -8.54
N VAL A 20 1.66 -8.47 -9.52
CA VAL A 20 3.09 -8.19 -9.78
C VAL A 20 3.30 -6.74 -10.19
N PHE A 21 2.43 -6.21 -11.05
CA PHE A 21 2.46 -4.80 -11.44
C PHE A 21 2.26 -3.87 -10.23
N VAL A 22 1.29 -4.16 -9.35
CA VAL A 22 1.07 -3.42 -8.10
C VAL A 22 2.30 -3.49 -7.18
N ALA A 23 2.94 -4.66 -7.06
CA ALA A 23 4.17 -4.81 -6.29
C ALA A 23 5.30 -3.95 -6.88
N TRP A 24 5.43 -3.94 -8.19
CA TRP A 24 6.45 -3.16 -8.89
C TRP A 24 6.29 -1.66 -8.68
N GLU A 25 5.08 -1.12 -8.90
CA GLU A 25 4.78 0.31 -8.69
C GLU A 25 5.03 0.76 -7.23
N ASN A 26 4.83 -0.13 -6.26
CA ASN A 26 4.99 0.19 -4.83
C ASN A 26 6.39 -0.14 -4.28
N GLY A 27 7.37 -0.44 -5.13
CA GLY A 27 8.74 -0.68 -4.69
C GLY A 27 9.00 -2.12 -4.19
N GLY A 28 8.19 -3.10 -4.59
CA GLY A 28 8.36 -4.51 -4.19
C GLY A 28 9.64 -5.18 -4.67
N PHE A 29 10.40 -4.52 -5.53
CA PHE A 29 11.70 -4.97 -6.04
C PHE A 29 12.87 -4.08 -5.57
N SER A 30 12.60 -3.03 -4.80
CA SER A 30 13.62 -2.09 -4.33
C SER A 30 14.63 -2.76 -3.39
N GLN A 31 15.88 -2.35 -3.50
CA GLN A 31 17.00 -2.81 -2.67
C GLN A 31 17.62 -1.63 -1.89
N LEU A 32 18.46 -1.92 -0.90
CA LEU A 32 19.06 -0.89 -0.06
C LEU A 32 19.83 0.18 -0.85
N HIS A 33 20.52 -0.19 -1.93
CA HIS A 33 21.31 0.73 -2.74
C HIS A 33 20.46 1.72 -3.55
N ASP A 34 19.16 1.45 -3.71
CA ASP A 34 18.22 2.36 -4.38
C ASP A 34 17.80 3.53 -3.48
N PHE A 35 18.16 3.48 -2.21
CA PHE A 35 17.81 4.49 -1.24
C PHE A 35 19.00 5.38 -0.88
N GLN A 36 18.70 6.62 -0.53
CA GLN A 36 19.63 7.58 0.05
C GLN A 36 19.07 8.14 1.35
N ALA A 37 19.93 8.37 2.33
CA ALA A 37 19.54 9.01 3.57
C ALA A 37 19.37 10.51 3.34
N ILE A 38 18.23 11.06 3.81
CA ILE A 38 17.94 12.49 3.80
C ILE A 38 17.44 12.92 5.17
N GLU A 39 17.67 14.18 5.51
CA GLU A 39 17.14 14.82 6.72
C GLU A 39 16.28 16.00 6.29
N SER A 40 15.20 16.23 7.01
CA SER A 40 14.27 17.30 6.70
C SER A 40 13.68 17.90 7.97
N ASN A 41 13.34 19.20 7.95
CA ASN A 41 12.87 19.95 9.10
C ASN A 41 11.60 20.72 8.76
N GLY A 42 10.72 20.89 9.74
CA GLY A 42 9.53 21.74 9.65
C GLY A 42 8.53 21.26 8.59
N MET A 43 7.80 20.20 8.90
CA MET A 43 6.81 19.61 7.99
C MET A 43 5.54 19.20 8.73
N SER A 44 4.44 19.12 8.00
CA SER A 44 3.20 18.53 8.52
C SER A 44 3.05 17.12 7.98
N ALA A 45 2.63 16.19 8.84
CA ALA A 45 2.39 14.80 8.45
C ALA A 45 0.94 14.40 8.77
N TYR A 46 0.30 13.71 7.84
CA TYR A 46 -1.11 13.27 7.93
C TYR A 46 -1.22 11.81 7.53
N LEU A 47 -2.11 11.07 8.19
CA LEU A 47 -2.44 9.72 7.72
C LEU A 47 -3.15 9.80 6.37
N HIS A 48 -2.56 9.20 5.37
CA HIS A 48 -3.15 8.98 4.07
C HIS A 48 -3.61 7.52 3.96
N GLN A 49 -4.92 7.32 3.86
CA GLN A 49 -5.49 5.99 3.63
C GLN A 49 -5.93 5.90 2.18
N THR A 50 -5.25 5.08 1.41
CA THR A 50 -5.70 4.73 0.06
C THR A 50 -6.74 3.62 0.19
N SER A 51 -8.02 3.99 0.18
CA SER A 51 -9.13 3.04 0.07
C SER A 51 -9.63 3.05 -1.37
N SER A 52 -9.21 2.13 -2.17
CA SER A 52 -9.81 1.93 -3.48
C SER A 52 -10.93 0.89 -3.39
N ALA A 53 -12.07 1.26 -3.90
CA ALA A 53 -13.39 0.76 -3.54
C ALA A 53 -13.69 -0.72 -3.76
N VAL A 54 -13.05 -1.57 -4.44
CA VAL A 54 -13.49 -2.97 -4.64
C VAL A 54 -12.35 -3.98 -4.68
N MET A 55 -11.15 -3.59 -5.12
CA MET A 55 -10.08 -4.55 -5.41
C MET A 55 -8.79 -4.33 -4.62
N GLN A 56 -8.59 -3.19 -3.94
CA GLN A 56 -7.35 -2.90 -3.24
C GLN A 56 -7.48 -3.10 -1.74
N ALA A 57 -6.48 -3.71 -1.14
CA ALA A 57 -6.33 -3.73 0.30
C ALA A 57 -6.08 -2.29 0.80
N GLU A 58 -6.52 -1.96 1.99
CA GLU A 58 -6.18 -0.70 2.61
C GLU A 58 -4.67 -0.63 2.83
N LYS A 59 -4.07 0.46 2.39
CA LYS A 59 -2.67 0.77 2.60
C LYS A 59 -2.59 2.08 3.37
N ASN A 60 -1.96 2.04 4.52
CA ASN A 60 -1.68 3.21 5.32
C ASN A 60 -0.32 3.79 4.91
N GLU A 61 -0.32 5.06 4.57
CA GLU A 61 0.88 5.84 4.25
C GLU A 61 0.82 7.16 5.01
N LEU A 62 1.96 7.75 5.27
CA LEU A 62 2.06 9.05 5.87
C LEU A 62 2.28 10.09 4.76
N SER A 63 1.30 10.97 4.56
CA SER A 63 1.42 12.11 3.66
C SER A 63 2.21 13.21 4.36
N ILE A 64 3.36 13.56 3.82
CA ILE A 64 4.27 14.58 4.36
C ILE A 64 4.19 15.81 3.49
N LEU A 65 3.76 16.91 4.07
CA LEU A 65 3.66 18.21 3.40
C LEU A 65 4.81 19.10 3.85
N GLN A 66 5.70 19.45 2.92
CA GLN A 66 6.80 20.38 3.13
C GLN A 66 6.91 21.32 1.93
N ASN A 67 6.99 22.64 2.18
CA ASN A 67 7.13 23.66 1.12
C ASN A 67 6.11 23.54 -0.03
N ASN A 68 4.85 23.20 0.28
CA ASN A 68 3.77 22.90 -0.67
C ASN A 68 4.02 21.67 -1.56
N GLN A 69 5.01 20.86 -1.25
CA GLN A 69 5.21 19.56 -1.89
C GLN A 69 4.68 18.46 -0.99
N ASN A 70 3.92 17.53 -1.58
CA ASN A 70 3.40 16.38 -0.88
C ASN A 70 4.22 15.14 -1.28
N SER A 71 4.74 14.44 -0.28
CA SER A 71 5.48 13.19 -0.44
C SER A 71 4.82 12.10 0.40
N LEU A 72 4.84 10.86 -0.08
CA LEU A 72 4.28 9.73 0.63
C LEU A 72 5.40 8.94 1.30
N ALA A 73 5.23 8.69 2.59
CA ALA A 73 6.12 7.86 3.38
C ALA A 73 5.43 6.57 3.82
N SER A 74 6.17 5.47 3.81
CA SER A 74 5.68 4.17 4.28
C SER A 74 5.51 4.18 5.79
N CYS A 75 4.42 3.58 6.27
CA CYS A 75 4.14 3.38 7.69
C CYS A 75 4.87 2.17 8.30
N VAL A 76 5.70 1.48 7.53
CA VAL A 76 6.42 0.29 7.99
C VAL A 76 7.35 0.62 9.15
N GLY A 77 7.15 -0.06 10.28
CA GLY A 77 7.90 0.12 11.52
C GLY A 77 7.48 1.31 12.38
N ILE A 78 6.49 2.09 11.93
CA ILE A 78 5.92 3.24 12.64
C ILE A 78 4.39 3.21 12.64
N GLU A 79 3.79 2.03 12.56
CA GLU A 79 2.34 1.83 12.38
C GLU A 79 1.51 2.56 13.42
N SER A 80 1.95 2.55 14.69
CA SER A 80 1.27 3.25 15.78
C SER A 80 1.20 4.76 15.57
N LEU A 81 2.26 5.37 15.04
CA LEU A 81 2.25 6.80 14.72
C LEU A 81 1.30 7.09 13.56
N CYS A 82 1.32 6.27 12.52
CA CYS A 82 0.43 6.46 11.38
C CYS A 82 -1.04 6.44 11.79
N GLU A 83 -1.44 5.56 12.71
CA GLU A 83 -2.80 5.52 13.24
C GLU A 83 -3.17 6.79 14.02
N HIS A 84 -2.22 7.39 14.75
CA HIS A 84 -2.42 8.61 15.52
C HIS A 84 -2.33 9.89 14.67
N ALA A 85 -1.76 9.84 13.47
CA ALA A 85 -1.59 11.00 12.59
C ALA A 85 -2.88 11.43 11.85
N LYS A 86 -4.05 10.89 12.20
CA LYS A 86 -5.35 11.29 11.58
C LYS A 86 -5.65 12.78 11.66
N PRO A 87 -5.46 13.46 12.82
CA PRO A 87 -5.69 14.89 12.92
C PRO A 87 -4.57 15.74 12.31
N GLY A 88 -3.46 15.08 11.87
CA GLY A 88 -2.23 15.76 11.49
C GLY A 88 -1.30 16.00 12.68
N ILE A 89 -0.01 15.87 12.44
CA ILE A 89 1.06 16.13 13.42
C ILE A 89 2.07 17.09 12.81
N TRP A 90 2.65 17.95 13.65
CA TRP A 90 3.79 18.78 13.27
C TRP A 90 5.08 18.02 13.55
N VAL A 91 5.95 17.92 12.55
CA VAL A 91 7.26 17.26 12.62
C VAL A 91 8.33 18.33 12.55
N GLU A 92 9.12 18.43 13.61
CA GLU A 92 10.22 19.41 13.71
C GLU A 92 11.44 18.94 12.93
N HIS A 93 11.80 17.65 13.11
CA HIS A 93 12.95 17.04 12.46
C HIS A 93 12.63 15.61 12.06
N ALA A 94 13.08 15.19 10.88
CA ALA A 94 12.90 13.82 10.41
C ALA A 94 14.12 13.32 9.65
N LYS A 95 14.38 12.01 9.80
CA LYS A 95 15.35 11.27 9.00
C LYS A 95 14.63 10.22 8.18
N PHE A 96 14.90 10.21 6.89
CA PHE A 96 14.29 9.31 5.93
C PHE A 96 15.33 8.57 5.11
N LEU A 97 14.91 7.43 4.57
CA LEU A 97 15.51 6.85 3.38
C LEU A 97 14.60 7.19 2.20
N GLN A 98 15.12 7.93 1.22
CA GLN A 98 14.40 8.29 0.01
C GLN A 98 14.82 7.36 -1.13
N HIS A 99 13.85 6.76 -1.79
CA HIS A 99 14.09 6.01 -3.03
C HIS A 99 14.46 6.98 -4.16
N LYS A 100 15.59 6.72 -4.83
CA LYS A 100 16.19 7.63 -5.82
C LYS A 100 15.29 7.91 -7.02
N ASP A 101 14.57 6.89 -7.51
CA ASP A 101 13.78 7.00 -8.73
C ASP A 101 12.32 7.39 -8.45
N THR A 102 11.71 6.83 -7.39
CA THR A 102 10.29 7.05 -7.10
C THR A 102 10.03 8.18 -6.13
N GLY A 103 11.04 8.64 -5.38
CA GLY A 103 10.89 9.63 -4.31
C GLY A 103 10.18 9.10 -3.06
N LYS A 104 9.81 7.83 -3.01
CA LYS A 104 9.17 7.19 -1.85
C LYS A 104 10.04 7.34 -0.61
N LEU A 105 9.41 7.71 0.51
CA LEU A 105 10.09 7.91 1.78
C LEU A 105 9.86 6.72 2.72
N LEU A 106 10.94 6.29 3.40
CA LEU A 106 10.89 5.37 4.52
C LEU A 106 11.39 6.12 5.77
N VAL A 107 10.58 6.15 6.81
CA VAL A 107 10.89 6.92 8.02
C VAL A 107 11.90 6.17 8.88
N LEU A 108 13.01 6.82 9.25
CA LEU A 108 13.98 6.31 10.21
C LEU A 108 13.73 6.85 11.61
N SER A 109 13.51 8.16 11.72
CA SER A 109 13.15 8.80 12.97
C SER A 109 12.34 10.07 12.72
N LEU A 110 11.48 10.42 13.66
CA LEU A 110 10.68 11.64 13.66
C LEU A 110 10.72 12.28 15.05
N ASP A 111 11.03 13.56 15.11
CA ASP A 111 10.78 14.42 16.26
C ASP A 111 9.53 15.22 15.96
N TYR A 112 8.46 15.00 16.72
CA TYR A 112 7.14 15.55 16.43
C TYR A 112 6.46 16.10 17.69
N LEU A 113 5.52 17.02 17.50
CA LEU A 113 4.70 17.57 18.56
C LEU A 113 3.37 16.81 18.63
N GLU A 114 3.11 16.17 19.76
CA GLU A 114 1.82 15.59 20.05
C GLU A 114 0.91 16.65 20.67
N ASN A 115 -0.29 16.83 20.13
CA ASN A 115 -1.25 17.85 20.55
C ASN A 115 -0.68 19.28 20.57
N ASN A 116 0.32 19.57 19.74
CA ASN A 116 1.03 20.84 19.61
C ASN A 116 1.84 21.30 20.85
N ASP A 117 1.94 20.51 21.91
CA ASP A 117 2.59 20.94 23.17
C ASP A 117 3.68 19.98 23.68
N THR A 118 3.62 18.69 23.32
CA THR A 118 4.54 17.71 23.86
C THR A 118 5.46 17.17 22.78
N ALA A 119 6.76 17.51 22.87
CA ALA A 119 7.78 16.98 21.96
C ALA A 119 8.00 15.48 22.22
N LYS A 120 7.92 14.69 21.20
CA LYS A 120 8.18 13.25 21.21
C LYS A 120 9.14 12.87 20.10
N THR A 121 10.02 11.93 20.39
CA THR A 121 10.91 11.32 19.40
C THR A 121 10.46 9.89 19.16
N LEU A 122 10.27 9.55 17.91
CA LEU A 122 9.98 8.20 17.46
C LEU A 122 11.14 7.69 16.62
N HIS A 123 11.62 6.51 16.97
CA HIS A 123 12.56 5.76 16.12
C HIS A 123 11.84 4.59 15.47
N ASN A 124 12.13 4.35 14.20
CA ASN A 124 11.62 3.17 13.52
C ASN A 124 12.15 1.91 14.21
N ARG A 125 11.32 0.88 14.33
CA ARG A 125 11.75 -0.41 14.89
C ARG A 125 12.79 -1.12 14.02
N TYR A 126 12.87 -0.77 12.73
CA TYR A 126 13.86 -1.31 11.80
C TYR A 126 15.05 -0.37 11.67
N THR A 127 16.25 -0.94 11.59
CA THR A 127 17.47 -0.18 11.27
C THR A 127 17.45 0.26 9.80
N ALA A 128 18.26 1.24 9.44
CA ALA A 128 18.38 1.74 8.07
C ALA A 128 18.70 0.65 7.04
N SER A 129 19.43 -0.41 7.44
CA SER A 129 19.78 -1.54 6.56
C SER A 129 18.63 -2.53 6.35
N LEU A 130 17.74 -2.69 7.34
CA LEU A 130 16.63 -3.64 7.30
C LEU A 130 15.31 -3.03 6.81
N LEU A 131 15.16 -1.72 6.93
CA LEU A 131 13.92 -1.02 6.61
C LEU A 131 13.47 -1.20 5.16
N PRO A 132 14.33 -1.11 4.12
CA PRO A 132 13.92 -1.39 2.75
C PRO A 132 13.46 -2.83 2.52
N GLN A 133 14.04 -3.80 3.22
CA GLN A 133 13.61 -5.19 3.17
C GLN A 133 12.23 -5.38 3.82
N ALA A 134 11.99 -4.72 4.95
CA ALA A 134 10.69 -4.76 5.64
C ALA A 134 9.59 -4.12 4.79
N ASP A 135 9.85 -2.95 4.19
CA ASP A 135 8.94 -2.27 3.28
C ASP A 135 8.62 -3.13 2.03
N ARG A 136 9.63 -3.77 1.44
CA ARG A 136 9.44 -4.71 0.34
C ARG A 136 8.55 -5.89 0.73
N THR A 137 8.76 -6.46 1.91
CA THR A 137 7.95 -7.58 2.42
C THR A 137 6.49 -7.15 2.59
N GLU A 138 6.24 -5.98 3.19
CA GLU A 138 4.89 -5.43 3.35
C GLU A 138 4.23 -5.15 1.99
N THR A 139 5.00 -4.63 1.03
CA THR A 139 4.52 -4.40 -0.34
C THR A 139 4.06 -5.71 -1.01
N TRP A 140 4.82 -6.80 -0.85
CA TRP A 140 4.42 -8.11 -1.37
C TRP A 140 3.20 -8.68 -0.64
N HIS A 141 3.06 -8.48 0.67
CA HIS A 141 1.85 -8.84 1.40
C HIS A 141 0.63 -8.05 0.90
N TYR A 142 0.80 -6.77 0.60
CA TYR A 142 -0.24 -5.94 -0.02
C TYR A 142 -0.62 -6.45 -1.41
N ALA A 143 0.35 -6.73 -2.28
CA ALA A 143 0.13 -7.28 -3.61
C ALA A 143 -0.59 -8.65 -3.56
N TRP A 144 -0.22 -9.51 -2.61
CA TRP A 144 -0.87 -10.79 -2.39
C TRP A 144 -2.33 -10.64 -1.95
N ARG A 145 -2.62 -9.72 -1.02
CA ARG A 145 -4.00 -9.41 -0.63
C ARG A 145 -4.82 -8.89 -1.82
N THR A 146 -4.22 -8.05 -2.65
CA THR A 146 -4.84 -7.55 -3.89
C THR A 146 -5.14 -8.70 -4.86
N PHE A 147 -4.21 -9.63 -5.06
CA PHE A 147 -4.42 -10.82 -5.87
C PHE A 147 -5.62 -11.65 -5.39
N LEU A 148 -5.64 -12.00 -4.11
CA LEU A 148 -6.72 -12.81 -3.53
C LEU A 148 -8.10 -12.13 -3.70
N ARG A 149 -8.19 -10.83 -3.42
CA ARG A 149 -9.43 -10.05 -3.59
C ARG A 149 -9.90 -10.01 -5.04
N SER A 150 -8.97 -9.78 -5.98
CA SER A 150 -9.27 -9.75 -7.42
C SER A 150 -9.78 -11.10 -7.93
N VAL A 151 -9.13 -12.20 -7.53
CA VAL A 151 -9.59 -13.56 -7.88
C VAL A 151 -10.98 -13.83 -7.32
N THR A 152 -11.20 -13.52 -6.04
CA THR A 152 -12.51 -13.73 -5.39
C THR A 152 -13.60 -12.94 -6.10
N PHE A 153 -13.37 -11.67 -6.41
CA PHE A 153 -14.32 -10.82 -7.11
C PHE A 153 -14.68 -11.40 -8.49
N LEU A 154 -13.68 -11.79 -9.29
CA LEU A 154 -13.91 -12.33 -10.62
C LEU A 154 -14.62 -13.70 -10.58
N LEU A 155 -14.34 -14.52 -9.58
CA LEU A 155 -15.05 -15.79 -9.39
C LEU A 155 -16.52 -15.57 -9.02
N LEU A 156 -16.80 -14.64 -8.11
CA LEU A 156 -18.18 -14.27 -7.75
C LEU A 156 -18.94 -13.69 -8.94
N PHE A 157 -18.30 -12.82 -9.72
CA PHE A 157 -18.91 -12.26 -10.93
C PHE A 157 -19.23 -13.33 -11.97
N ASN A 158 -18.32 -14.29 -12.20
CA ASN A 158 -18.58 -15.42 -13.09
C ASN A 158 -19.73 -16.32 -12.58
N LEU A 159 -19.78 -16.57 -11.27
CA LEU A 159 -20.88 -17.36 -10.67
C LEU A 159 -22.23 -16.66 -10.87
N LEU A 160 -22.31 -15.37 -10.60
CA LEU A 160 -23.53 -14.58 -10.81
C LEU A 160 -23.97 -14.61 -12.27
N SER A 161 -23.05 -14.41 -13.22
CA SER A 161 -23.36 -14.44 -14.63
C SER A 161 -23.90 -15.82 -15.10
N MET A 162 -23.39 -16.92 -14.53
CA MET A 162 -23.91 -18.25 -14.77
C MET A 162 -25.35 -18.42 -14.24
N ILE A 163 -25.61 -17.91 -13.02
CA ILE A 163 -26.94 -17.95 -12.41
C ILE A 163 -27.95 -17.17 -13.29
N PHE A 164 -27.59 -15.95 -13.70
CA PHE A 164 -28.46 -15.16 -14.60
C PHE A 164 -28.75 -15.86 -15.92
N ALA A 165 -27.77 -16.48 -16.57
CA ALA A 165 -27.95 -17.25 -17.79
C ALA A 165 -28.88 -18.47 -17.61
N LEU A 166 -28.91 -19.09 -16.42
CA LEU A 166 -29.86 -20.18 -16.11
C LEU A 166 -31.28 -19.66 -15.93
N PHE A 167 -31.46 -18.48 -15.32
CA PHE A 167 -32.79 -17.86 -15.19
C PHE A 167 -33.37 -17.44 -16.55
N GLU A 168 -32.55 -16.84 -17.41
CA GLU A 168 -32.97 -16.43 -18.76
C GLU A 168 -33.43 -17.61 -19.62
N LYS A 169 -32.69 -18.74 -19.56
CA LYS A 169 -33.13 -19.98 -20.25
C LYS A 169 -34.46 -20.53 -19.75
N LYS A 170 -34.81 -20.34 -18.48
CA LYS A 170 -36.02 -20.85 -17.88
C LYS A 170 -37.24 -19.99 -18.27
N THR A 171 -37.06 -18.67 -18.45
CA THR A 171 -38.11 -17.74 -18.86
C THR A 171 -38.43 -17.82 -20.36
N THR A 172 -37.48 -18.24 -21.19
CA THR A 172 -37.71 -18.44 -22.66
C THR A 172 -38.30 -19.82 -23.00
N ALA A 173 -38.37 -20.75 -22.05
CA ALA A 173 -38.91 -22.09 -22.22
C ALA A 173 -40.34 -22.27 -21.67
N ALA A 174 -40.94 -21.22 -21.10
CA ALA A 174 -42.31 -21.14 -20.59
C ALA A 174 -43.16 -20.28 -21.50
#